data_d94eac98d7944c6eae7105d718e6ed44
#
_entry.id   d94eac98d7944c6eae7105d718e6ed44
#
_cell.length_a   1.000
_cell.length_b   1.000
_cell.length_c   1.000
_cell.angle_alpha   90.00
_cell.angle_beta   90.00
_cell.angle_gamma   90.00
#
_symmetry.space_group_name_H-M   'P 1'
#
loop_
_entity.id
_entity.type
_entity.pdbx_description
1 polymer ?
#
loop_
_entity_poly.entity_id
_entity_poly.type
_entity_poly.pdbx_seq_one_letter_code
_entity_poly.pdbx_strand_id
1 'polypeptide(L)'
;MDIGDKIKQTLEFSLNLDHFEIKDFTGRHLNHEQHDGGFHLEAIIVSNDFTDKSLIERHKLVYASLGDLMKHEIHAFSMKTFTNDEWKKN
;
A
#
# COMPACT_ATOMS: atom_id res chain seq x y z
N MET A 1 14.54 -6.06 7.58
CA MET A 1 13.71 -5.52 6.48
C MET A 1 12.53 -4.78 7.10
N ASP A 2 12.34 -3.53 6.73
CA ASP A 2 11.24 -2.78 7.30
C ASP A 2 9.90 -3.13 6.60
N ILE A 3 8.81 -2.61 7.15
CA ILE A 3 7.47 -2.94 6.64
C ILE A 3 7.27 -2.44 5.21
N GLY A 4 7.85 -1.28 4.87
CA GLY A 4 7.76 -0.75 3.52
C GLY A 4 8.39 -1.67 2.49
N ASP A 5 9.55 -2.20 2.81
CA ASP A 5 10.24 -3.15 1.93
C ASP A 5 9.46 -4.46 1.79
N LYS A 6 8.87 -4.94 2.88
CA LYS A 6 8.04 -6.14 2.82
C LYS A 6 6.84 -5.96 1.91
N ILE A 7 6.19 -4.81 2.02
CA ILE A 7 5.02 -4.50 1.19
C ILE A 7 5.42 -4.43 -0.27
N LYS A 8 6.50 -3.72 -0.57
CA LYS A 8 6.98 -3.59 -1.94
C LYS A 8 7.28 -4.94 -2.55
N GLN A 9 8.05 -5.76 -1.85
CA GLN A 9 8.41 -7.09 -2.34
C GLN A 9 7.17 -7.96 -2.54
N THR A 10 6.25 -7.91 -1.60
CA THR A 10 5.01 -8.69 -1.69
C THR A 10 4.19 -8.28 -2.91
N LEU A 11 4.07 -6.97 -3.15
CA LEU A 11 3.33 -6.49 -4.31
C LEU A 11 4.02 -6.86 -5.62
N GLU A 12 5.34 -6.88 -5.64
CA GLU A 12 6.09 -7.23 -6.85
C GLU A 12 5.86 -8.67 -7.32
N PHE A 13 5.38 -9.54 -6.46
CA PHE A 13 5.00 -10.88 -6.87
C PHE A 13 3.73 -10.90 -7.73
N SER A 14 2.86 -9.93 -7.56
CA SER A 14 1.56 -9.91 -8.22
C SER A 14 1.40 -8.78 -9.23
N LEU A 15 2.17 -7.71 -9.08
CA LEU A 15 2.02 -6.50 -9.86
C LEU A 15 3.35 -6.08 -10.46
N ASN A 16 3.27 -5.47 -11.64
CA ASN A 16 4.44 -4.79 -12.21
C ASN A 16 4.45 -3.37 -11.65
N LEU A 17 5.27 -3.14 -10.63
CA LEU A 17 5.37 -1.82 -10.00
C LEU A 17 6.28 -0.91 -10.83
N ASP A 18 5.72 0.17 -11.33
CA ASP A 18 6.48 1.19 -12.04
C ASP A 18 6.98 2.26 -11.10
N HIS A 19 6.24 2.49 -10.02
CA HIS A 19 6.64 3.42 -8.98
C HIS A 19 5.95 3.01 -7.69
N PHE A 20 6.65 3.15 -6.58
CA PHE A 20 6.10 2.82 -5.27
C PHE A 20 6.69 3.76 -4.22
N GLU A 21 5.81 4.40 -3.47
CA GLU A 21 6.22 5.23 -2.32
C GLU A 21 5.40 4.79 -1.12
N ILE A 22 6.01 4.79 0.04
CA ILE A 22 5.30 4.48 1.28
C ILE A 22 5.74 5.43 2.38
N LYS A 23 4.76 5.86 3.17
CA LYS A 23 4.99 6.68 4.35
C LYS A 23 4.45 5.94 5.56
N ASP A 24 5.23 5.92 6.60
CA ASP A 24 4.87 5.26 7.85
C ASP A 24 4.49 6.33 8.87
N PHE A 25 3.22 6.36 9.22
CA PHE A 25 2.69 7.30 10.20
C PHE A 25 2.55 6.68 11.60
N THR A 26 3.07 5.50 11.79
CA THR A 26 2.96 4.78 13.06
C THR A 26 3.46 5.64 14.22
N GLY A 27 4.59 6.30 14.05
CA GLY A 27 5.18 7.15 15.08
C GLY A 27 4.31 8.31 15.52
N ARG A 28 3.40 8.75 14.67
CA ARG A 28 2.49 9.86 15.01
C ARG A 28 1.43 9.47 16.01
N HIS A 29 1.25 8.17 16.22
CA HIS A 29 0.25 7.64 17.13
C HIS A 29 0.83 7.22 18.48
N LEU A 30 2.13 7.39 18.67
CA LEU A 30 2.78 6.97 19.91
C LEU A 30 2.31 7.73 21.14
N ASN A 31 1.74 8.91 20.96
CA ASN A 31 1.21 9.70 22.08
C ASN A 31 -0.21 9.33 22.48
N HIS A 32 -0.82 8.42 21.73
CA HIS A 32 -2.16 7.95 22.01
C HIS A 32 -2.11 6.74 22.93
N GLU A 33 -2.80 6.84 24.05
CA GLU A 33 -2.86 5.73 24.99
C GLU A 33 -3.52 4.49 24.40
N GLN A 34 -4.29 4.69 23.35
CA GLN A 34 -5.02 3.61 22.68
C GLN A 34 -4.23 2.95 21.56
N HIS A 35 -2.96 3.27 21.42
CA HIS A 35 -2.14 2.66 20.39
C HIS A 35 -1.92 1.19 20.73
N ASP A 36 -2.50 0.32 19.95
CA ASP A 36 -2.49 -1.12 20.20
C ASP A 36 -1.51 -1.87 19.29
N GLY A 37 -0.54 -1.16 18.76
CA GLY A 37 0.45 -1.76 17.86
C GLY A 37 -0.01 -1.76 16.42
N GLY A 38 0.77 -2.41 15.56
CA GLY A 38 0.54 -2.41 14.12
C GLY A 38 1.02 -1.14 13.45
N PHE A 39 1.02 -1.15 12.13
CA PHE A 39 1.53 -0.03 11.33
C PHE A 39 0.40 0.78 10.71
N HIS A 40 0.59 2.09 10.69
CA HIS A 40 -0.32 3.03 10.02
C HIS A 40 0.43 3.57 8.80
N LEU A 41 0.01 3.15 7.61
CA LEU A 41 0.78 3.38 6.39
C LEU A 41 -0.04 4.07 5.31
N GLU A 42 0.65 4.86 4.48
CA GLU A 42 0.07 5.46 3.29
C GLU A 42 1.00 5.17 2.12
N ALA A 43 0.45 4.64 1.03
CA ALA A 43 1.25 4.25 -0.12
C ALA A 43 0.77 4.88 -1.41
N ILE A 44 1.71 5.13 -2.32
CA ILE A 44 1.42 5.47 -3.71
C ILE A 44 1.90 4.28 -4.54
N ILE A 45 1.00 3.71 -5.33
CA ILE A 45 1.27 2.49 -6.10
C ILE A 45 0.94 2.77 -7.56
N VAL A 46 1.96 2.68 -8.41
CA VAL A 46 1.81 2.92 -9.85
C VAL A 46 2.07 1.64 -10.61
N SER A 47 1.07 1.19 -11.36
CA SER A 47 1.16 -0.05 -12.12
C SER A 47 0.17 -0.04 -13.28
N ASN A 48 0.62 -0.49 -14.44
CA ASN A 48 -0.30 -0.64 -15.57
C ASN A 48 -1.26 -1.82 -15.37
N ASP A 49 -1.04 -2.64 -14.36
CA ASP A 49 -2.01 -3.68 -14.00
C ASP A 49 -3.33 -3.08 -13.52
N PHE A 50 -3.35 -1.80 -13.20
CA PHE A 50 -4.57 -1.09 -12.82
C PHE A 50 -5.39 -0.58 -14.00
N THR A 51 -4.90 -0.76 -15.23
CA THR A 51 -5.59 -0.30 -16.43
C THR A 51 -6.98 -0.94 -16.53
N ASP A 52 -7.98 -0.12 -16.85
CA ASP A 52 -9.37 -0.54 -16.97
C ASP A 52 -10.01 -1.05 -15.68
N LYS A 53 -9.40 -0.76 -14.55
CA LYS A 53 -9.95 -1.12 -13.25
C LYS A 53 -10.47 0.11 -12.51
N SER A 54 -11.60 -0.05 -11.84
CA SER A 54 -12.12 0.99 -10.95
C SER A 54 -11.24 1.10 -9.72
N LEU A 55 -11.41 2.17 -8.94
CA LEU A 55 -10.65 2.32 -7.69
C LEU A 55 -10.89 1.16 -6.75
N ILE A 56 -12.13 0.70 -6.64
CA ILE A 56 -12.46 -0.43 -5.78
C ILE A 56 -11.74 -1.68 -6.24
N GLU A 57 -11.72 -1.94 -7.55
CA GLU A 57 -11.05 -3.11 -8.11
C GLU A 57 -9.54 -3.06 -7.85
N ARG A 58 -8.94 -1.86 -8.00
CA ARG A 58 -7.51 -1.67 -7.73
C ARG A 58 -7.19 -1.95 -6.27
N HIS A 59 -8.02 -1.44 -5.36
CA HIS A 59 -7.82 -1.64 -3.93
C HIS A 59 -7.96 -3.12 -3.55
N LYS A 60 -8.94 -3.79 -4.12
CA LYS A 60 -9.10 -5.23 -3.87
C LYS A 60 -7.90 -6.02 -4.36
N LEU A 61 -7.36 -5.66 -5.51
CA LEU A 61 -6.18 -6.31 -6.06
C LEU A 61 -4.97 -6.14 -5.11
N VAL A 62 -4.77 -4.93 -4.61
CA VAL A 62 -3.68 -4.65 -3.68
C VAL A 62 -3.86 -5.43 -2.38
N TYR A 63 -5.06 -5.40 -1.79
CA TYR A 63 -5.31 -6.14 -0.55
C TYR A 63 -5.11 -7.64 -0.72
N ALA A 64 -5.58 -8.18 -1.83
CA ALA A 64 -5.37 -9.60 -2.13
C ALA A 64 -3.88 -9.92 -2.26
N SER A 65 -3.13 -9.02 -2.87
CA SER A 65 -1.69 -9.20 -3.05
C SER A 65 -0.93 -9.13 -1.73
N LEU A 66 -1.37 -8.29 -0.79
CA LEU A 66 -0.73 -8.16 0.51
C LEU A 66 -1.06 -9.33 1.45
N GLY A 67 -2.23 -9.92 1.29
CA GLY A 67 -2.59 -11.13 2.03
C GLY A 67 -2.40 -11.02 3.53
N ASP A 68 -1.57 -11.88 4.09
CA ASP A 68 -1.37 -11.98 5.54
C ASP A 68 -0.78 -10.72 6.18
N LEU A 69 -0.08 -9.89 5.42
CA LEU A 69 0.44 -8.63 5.97
C LEU A 69 -0.69 -7.75 6.49
N MET A 70 -1.81 -7.72 5.77
CA MET A 70 -2.97 -6.93 6.20
C MET A 70 -3.62 -7.49 7.46
N LYS A 71 -3.51 -8.79 7.68
CA LYS A 71 -4.13 -9.42 8.84
C LYS A 71 -3.32 -9.25 10.11
N HIS A 72 -2.00 -9.22 10.00
CA HIS A 72 -1.12 -9.36 11.18
C HIS A 72 -0.21 -8.18 11.44
N GLU A 73 0.26 -7.50 10.41
CA GLU A 73 1.28 -6.46 10.59
C GLU A 73 0.77 -5.05 10.34
N ILE A 74 -0.21 -4.89 9.45
CA ILE A 74 -0.69 -3.57 9.07
C ILE A 74 -2.01 -3.28 9.76
N HIS A 75 -2.03 -2.23 10.61
CA HIS A 75 -3.24 -1.83 11.31
C HIS A 75 -4.15 -0.96 10.45
N ALA A 76 -3.56 0.00 9.76
CA ALA A 76 -4.29 0.87 8.85
C ALA A 76 -3.46 1.13 7.61
N PHE A 77 -4.09 1.06 6.43
CA PHE A 77 -3.40 1.22 5.16
C PHE A 77 -4.25 2.04 4.21
N SER A 78 -3.74 3.21 3.84
CA SER A 78 -4.33 4.06 2.82
C SER A 78 -3.47 3.96 1.56
N MET A 79 -4.11 3.99 0.40
CA MET A 79 -3.37 3.89 -0.84
C MET A 79 -3.94 4.81 -1.90
N LYS A 80 -3.06 5.25 -2.79
CA LYS A 80 -3.41 5.91 -4.04
C LYS A 80 -2.87 5.04 -5.16
N THR A 81 -3.72 4.69 -6.10
CA THR A 81 -3.37 3.76 -7.18
C THR A 81 -3.49 4.46 -8.52
N PHE A 82 -2.45 4.32 -9.34
CA PHE A 82 -2.36 4.99 -10.64
C PHE A 82 -1.85 4.03 -11.69
N THR A 83 -2.33 4.21 -12.93
CA THR A 83 -1.61 3.69 -14.09
C THR A 83 -0.46 4.64 -14.40
N ASN A 84 0.46 4.24 -15.29
CA ASN A 84 1.55 5.13 -15.68
C ASN A 84 1.04 6.43 -16.27
N ASP A 85 0.01 6.36 -17.11
CA ASP A 85 -0.54 7.57 -17.72
C ASP A 85 -1.15 8.51 -16.68
N GLU A 86 -1.87 7.95 -15.73
CA GLU A 86 -2.45 8.73 -14.64
C GLU A 86 -1.37 9.39 -13.78
N TRP A 87 -0.32 8.65 -13.50
CA TRP A 87 0.79 9.15 -12.68
C TRP A 87 1.53 10.31 -13.36
N LYS A 88 1.73 10.22 -14.67
CA LYS A 88 2.39 11.28 -15.43
C LYS A 88 1.60 12.57 -15.45
N LYS A 89 0.29 12.50 -15.30
CA LYS A 89 -0.60 13.67 -15.32
C LYS A 89 -0.71 14.37 -13.96
N ASN A 90 -0.20 13.75 -12.94
CA ASN A 90 -0.26 14.33 -11.60
C ASN A 90 0.85 15.35 -11.38
#